data_7339fb177c4c727e279e0bd803829d59
#
_entry.id   7339fb177c4c727e279e0bd803829d59
#
_cell.length_a   1.000
_cell.length_b   1.000
_cell.length_c   1.000
_cell.angle_alpha   90.00
_cell.angle_beta   90.00
_cell.angle_gamma   90.00
#
_symmetry.space_group_name_H-M   'P 1'
#
loop_
_entity.id
_entity.type
_entity.pdbx_description
1 polymer ?
#
loop_
_entity_poly.entity_id
_entity_poly.type
_entity_poly.pdbx_seq_one_letter_code
_entity_poly.pdbx_strand_id
1 'polypeptide(L)'
;MNINNDYYLSVDKYRSLVARGFDFSETHQFDGDENSAITAEQLYKYLPPIAKIDGSDCKAVLTTDWIDDEELFILSYERIEDMWVCKTFSGDKLTDVLYDAIDFFDSIGAMPRSCYKTEKTNR
;
A
#
# COMPACT_ATOMS: atom_id res chain seq x y z
N MET A 1 -8.67 20.82 -12.83
CA MET A 1 -8.42 19.40 -12.71
C MET A 1 -7.28 19.15 -11.77
N ASN A 2 -7.42 18.18 -10.95
CA ASN A 2 -6.41 17.92 -9.92
C ASN A 2 -5.90 16.49 -10.04
N ILE A 3 -4.91 16.29 -10.89
CA ILE A 3 -4.37 14.96 -11.11
C ILE A 3 -3.66 14.41 -9.89
N ASN A 4 -3.29 15.29 -8.95
CA ASN A 4 -2.59 14.84 -7.76
C ASN A 4 -3.47 14.04 -6.83
N ASN A 5 -4.78 14.16 -6.96
CA ASN A 5 -5.69 13.39 -6.12
C ASN A 5 -5.52 11.88 -6.29
N ASP A 6 -5.08 11.45 -7.49
CA ASP A 6 -4.88 10.03 -7.73
C ASP A 6 -3.47 9.58 -7.38
N TYR A 7 -2.54 10.51 -7.27
CA TYR A 7 -1.15 10.18 -7.06
C TYR A 7 -0.76 10.16 -5.58
N TYR A 8 -1.43 10.96 -4.77
CA TYR A 8 -1.11 11.08 -3.36
C TYR A 8 -2.16 10.39 -2.51
N LEU A 9 -1.72 9.81 -1.40
CA LEU A 9 -2.61 9.19 -0.45
C LEU A 9 -3.43 10.27 0.24
N SER A 10 -4.72 10.01 0.46
CA SER A 10 -5.56 10.96 1.15
C SER A 10 -5.11 11.17 2.58
N VAL A 11 -5.41 12.34 3.14
CA VAL A 11 -5.01 12.66 4.50
C VAL A 11 -5.65 11.69 5.50
N ASP A 12 -6.90 11.31 5.27
CA ASP A 12 -7.58 10.40 6.19
C ASP A 12 -6.88 9.05 6.26
N LYS A 13 -6.47 8.53 5.10
CA LYS A 13 -5.78 7.25 5.07
C LYS A 13 -4.37 7.37 5.63
N TYR A 14 -3.71 8.50 5.36
CA TYR A 14 -2.40 8.76 5.94
C TYR A 14 -2.50 8.73 7.47
N ARG A 15 -3.49 9.45 8.02
CA ARG A 15 -3.64 9.50 9.47
C ARG A 15 -3.97 8.13 10.06
N SER A 16 -4.72 7.33 9.32
CA SER A 16 -5.03 5.97 9.76
C SER A 16 -3.75 5.14 9.89
N LEU A 17 -2.86 5.26 8.92
CA LEU A 17 -1.61 4.49 8.97
C LEU A 17 -0.69 4.99 10.08
N VAL A 18 -0.61 6.31 10.26
CA VAL A 18 0.20 6.86 11.35
C VAL A 18 -0.33 6.40 12.70
N ALA A 19 -1.65 6.37 12.85
CA ALA A 19 -2.26 5.93 14.09
C ALA A 19 -1.95 4.47 14.41
N ARG A 20 -1.66 3.68 13.38
CA ARG A 20 -1.27 2.28 13.55
C ARG A 20 0.23 2.08 13.72
N GLY A 21 0.98 3.17 13.77
CA GLY A 21 2.42 3.10 14.03
C GLY A 21 3.31 3.15 12.82
N PHE A 22 2.75 3.36 11.62
CA PHE A 22 3.57 3.46 10.43
C PHE A 22 4.45 4.70 10.49
N ASP A 23 5.66 4.58 9.99
CA ASP A 23 6.66 5.63 10.04
C ASP A 23 6.85 6.26 8.67
N PHE A 24 6.41 7.50 8.53
CA PHE A 24 6.61 8.28 7.32
C PHE A 24 7.50 9.50 7.60
N SER A 25 8.51 9.29 8.42
CA SER A 25 9.31 10.40 8.93
C SER A 25 9.98 11.20 7.83
N GLU A 26 10.17 10.60 6.66
CA GLU A 26 10.81 11.32 5.55
C GLU A 26 9.82 12.14 4.74
N THR A 27 8.54 11.97 4.98
CA THR A 27 7.52 12.67 4.23
C THR A 27 6.43 13.09 5.19
N HIS A 28 6.50 14.30 5.67
CA HIS A 28 5.60 14.76 6.71
C HIS A 28 4.86 16.04 6.37
N GLN A 29 4.88 16.43 5.11
CA GLN A 29 4.14 17.60 4.70
C GLN A 29 2.88 17.19 3.99
N PHE A 30 1.88 18.05 4.07
CA PHE A 30 0.61 17.81 3.41
C PHE A 30 0.49 18.70 2.20
N ASP A 31 -0.16 18.19 1.19
CA ASP A 31 -0.47 18.95 0.00
C ASP A 31 -1.92 19.37 0.08
N GLY A 32 -2.17 20.42 0.86
CA GLY A 32 -3.54 20.90 1.05
C GLY A 32 -4.27 20.13 2.13
N ASP A 33 -5.59 20.17 2.05
CA ASP A 33 -6.44 19.60 3.09
C ASP A 33 -6.83 18.15 2.82
N GLU A 34 -6.74 17.70 1.58
CA GLU A 34 -7.27 16.40 1.21
C GLU A 34 -6.21 15.35 0.98
N ASN A 35 -5.01 15.76 0.61
CA ASN A 35 -3.96 14.82 0.27
C ASN A 35 -2.77 15.00 1.17
N SER A 36 -2.16 13.87 1.53
CA SER A 36 -0.87 13.88 2.18
C SER A 36 0.22 14.02 1.11
N ALA A 37 1.47 14.07 1.54
CA ALA A 37 2.59 14.09 0.62
C ALA A 37 3.10 12.68 0.32
N ILE A 38 2.37 11.64 0.71
CA ILE A 38 2.77 10.26 0.49
C ILE A 38 2.34 9.84 -0.91
N THR A 39 3.29 9.50 -1.75
CA THR A 39 3.01 9.12 -3.12
C THR A 39 2.74 7.63 -3.25
N ALA A 40 2.16 7.25 -4.39
CA ALA A 40 1.94 5.84 -4.68
C ALA A 40 3.26 5.07 -4.68
N GLU A 41 4.32 5.67 -5.20
CA GLU A 41 5.62 5.00 -5.21
C GLU A 41 6.12 4.71 -3.80
N GLN A 42 5.92 5.65 -2.88
CA GLN A 42 6.33 5.43 -1.50
C GLN A 42 5.51 4.33 -0.85
N LEU A 43 4.21 4.32 -1.09
CA LEU A 43 3.36 3.25 -0.57
C LEU A 43 3.80 1.89 -1.10
N TYR A 44 4.09 1.82 -2.39
CA TYR A 44 4.49 0.55 -2.99
C TYR A 44 5.76 0.01 -2.34
N LYS A 45 6.69 0.90 -1.98
CA LYS A 45 7.92 0.46 -1.34
C LYS A 45 7.71 -0.11 0.06
N TYR A 46 6.60 0.24 0.70
CA TYR A 46 6.30 -0.30 2.02
C TYR A 46 5.76 -1.73 1.93
N LEU A 47 5.19 -2.10 0.79
CA LEU A 47 4.63 -3.43 0.64
C LEU A 47 5.71 -4.49 0.55
N PRO A 48 5.49 -5.65 1.15
CA PRO A 48 6.46 -6.73 1.01
C PRO A 48 6.50 -7.20 -0.44
N PRO A 49 7.67 -7.23 -1.07
CA PRO A 49 7.75 -7.76 -2.43
C PRO A 49 7.44 -9.25 -2.48
N ILE A 50 7.72 -9.94 -1.39
CA ILE A 50 7.37 -11.34 -1.21
C ILE A 50 6.71 -11.46 0.14
N ALA A 51 5.53 -12.04 0.18
CA ALA A 51 4.77 -12.20 1.41
C ALA A 51 4.29 -13.64 1.52
N LYS A 52 4.19 -14.12 2.75
CA LYS A 52 3.64 -15.45 2.98
C LYS A 52 2.13 -15.32 3.20
N ILE A 53 1.37 -15.92 2.31
CA ILE A 53 -0.08 -15.91 2.39
C ILE A 53 -0.56 -17.35 2.39
N ASP A 54 -1.30 -17.72 3.43
CA ASP A 54 -1.79 -19.08 3.60
C ASP A 54 -0.68 -20.13 3.47
N GLY A 55 0.48 -19.78 4.02
CA GLY A 55 1.62 -20.70 4.04
C GLY A 55 2.45 -20.75 2.77
N SER A 56 2.10 -19.97 1.77
CA SER A 56 2.82 -19.96 0.50
C SER A 56 3.51 -18.64 0.29
N ASP A 57 4.72 -18.68 -0.26
CA ASP A 57 5.44 -17.48 -0.62
C ASP A 57 4.86 -16.92 -1.92
N CYS A 58 4.45 -15.67 -1.87
CA CYS A 58 3.81 -15.01 -2.99
C CYS A 58 4.55 -13.72 -3.32
N LYS A 59 4.64 -13.40 -4.60
CA LYS A 59 5.30 -12.18 -5.03
C LYS A 59 4.28 -11.16 -5.51
N ALA A 60 4.62 -9.90 -5.37
CA ALA A 60 3.75 -8.80 -5.78
C ALA A 60 3.84 -8.58 -7.28
N VAL A 61 2.70 -8.46 -7.94
CA VAL A 61 2.60 -8.15 -9.36
C VAL A 61 1.60 -7.04 -9.54
N LEU A 62 2.06 -5.90 -10.03
CA LEU A 62 1.20 -4.75 -10.25
C LEU A 62 0.95 -4.58 -11.73
N THR A 63 -0.31 -4.59 -12.11
CA THR A 63 -0.71 -4.44 -13.51
C THR A 63 -1.84 -3.45 -13.62
N THR A 64 -2.17 -3.08 -14.85
CA THR A 64 -3.31 -2.23 -15.13
C THR A 64 -4.16 -2.86 -16.20
N ASP A 65 -5.43 -2.50 -16.20
CA ASP A 65 -6.36 -2.97 -17.19
C ASP A 65 -7.31 -1.82 -17.53
N TRP A 66 -7.95 -1.90 -18.68
CA TRP A 66 -8.91 -0.87 -19.09
C TRP A 66 -10.27 -1.52 -19.23
N ILE A 67 -11.21 -1.00 -18.47
CA ILE A 67 -12.59 -1.49 -18.50
C ILE A 67 -13.49 -0.27 -18.70
N ASP A 68 -14.27 -0.29 -19.77
CA ASP A 68 -15.21 0.79 -20.09
C ASP A 68 -14.52 2.15 -20.09
N ASP A 69 -13.36 2.23 -20.72
CA ASP A 69 -12.56 3.45 -20.85
C ASP A 69 -12.01 3.98 -19.54
N GLU A 70 -12.02 3.16 -18.51
CA GLU A 70 -11.43 3.54 -17.22
C GLU A 70 -10.27 2.61 -16.92
N GLU A 71 -9.19 3.20 -16.42
CA GLU A 71 -8.04 2.43 -16.03
C GLU A 71 -8.26 1.81 -14.66
N LEU A 72 -7.96 0.52 -14.56
CA LEU A 72 -8.07 -0.21 -13.31
C LEU A 72 -6.68 -0.67 -12.90
N PHE A 73 -6.30 -0.39 -11.66
CA PHE A 73 -5.04 -0.85 -11.12
C PHE A 73 -5.27 -2.16 -10.36
N ILE A 74 -4.42 -3.13 -10.60
CA ILE A 74 -4.57 -4.46 -10.02
C ILE A 74 -3.25 -4.86 -9.39
N LEU A 75 -3.25 -5.07 -8.08
CA LEU A 75 -2.10 -5.60 -7.36
C LEU A 75 -2.43 -7.01 -6.93
N SER A 76 -1.67 -7.97 -7.44
CA SER A 76 -1.89 -9.37 -7.11
C SER A 76 -0.67 -9.93 -6.41
N TYR A 77 -0.90 -10.81 -5.45
CA TYR A 77 0.17 -11.59 -4.85
C TYR A 77 0.02 -13.01 -5.38
N GLU A 78 1.01 -13.42 -6.16
CA GLU A 78 0.99 -14.69 -6.88
C GLU A 78 1.98 -15.65 -6.26
N ARG A 79 1.52 -16.88 -6.03
CA ARG A 79 2.37 -17.90 -5.45
C ARG A 79 3.56 -18.15 -6.39
N ILE A 80 4.77 -18.10 -5.83
CA ILE A 80 5.98 -18.20 -6.64
C ILE A 80 6.07 -19.55 -7.33
N GLU A 81 5.61 -20.57 -6.65
CA GLU A 81 5.74 -21.94 -7.13
C GLU A 81 4.99 -22.18 -8.44
N ASP A 82 3.76 -21.69 -8.56
CA ASP A 82 2.92 -21.99 -9.70
C ASP A 82 2.13 -20.80 -10.22
N MET A 83 2.42 -19.60 -9.72
CA MET A 83 1.80 -18.36 -10.14
C MET A 83 0.32 -18.28 -9.85
N TRP A 84 -0.16 -19.11 -8.93
CA TRP A 84 -1.55 -19.03 -8.51
C TRP A 84 -1.78 -17.74 -7.74
N VAL A 85 -2.86 -17.03 -8.06
CA VAL A 85 -3.15 -15.77 -7.40
C VAL A 85 -3.74 -16.05 -6.03
N CYS A 86 -3.03 -15.61 -5.00
CA CYS A 86 -3.46 -15.83 -3.61
C CYS A 86 -4.30 -14.68 -3.08
N LYS A 87 -4.03 -13.46 -3.56
CA LYS A 87 -4.74 -12.28 -3.08
C LYS A 87 -4.67 -11.20 -4.14
N THR A 88 -5.76 -10.48 -4.34
CA THR A 88 -5.83 -9.42 -5.32
C THR A 88 -6.48 -8.18 -4.72
N PHE A 89 -5.91 -7.03 -5.03
CA PHE A 89 -6.47 -5.74 -4.67
C PHE A 89 -6.64 -4.94 -5.96
N SER A 90 -7.78 -4.30 -6.15
CA SER A 90 -8.01 -3.56 -7.39
C SER A 90 -8.85 -2.32 -7.13
N GLY A 91 -8.72 -1.35 -8.00
CA GLY A 91 -9.47 -0.12 -7.92
C GLY A 91 -9.02 0.87 -8.98
N ASP A 92 -9.73 1.98 -9.07
CA ASP A 92 -9.43 2.99 -10.07
C ASP A 92 -8.42 4.03 -9.58
N LYS A 93 -8.01 3.96 -8.32
CA LYS A 93 -6.97 4.83 -7.77
C LYS A 93 -5.84 3.98 -7.23
N LEU A 94 -4.66 4.20 -7.75
CA LEU A 94 -3.51 3.39 -7.34
C LEU A 94 -3.22 3.51 -5.85
N THR A 95 -3.30 4.72 -5.30
CA THR A 95 -3.03 4.88 -3.87
C THR A 95 -4.02 4.11 -3.02
N ASP A 96 -5.29 4.03 -3.43
CA ASP A 96 -6.28 3.27 -2.69
C ASP A 96 -5.99 1.78 -2.75
N VAL A 97 -5.57 1.29 -3.92
CA VAL A 97 -5.21 -0.13 -4.07
C VAL A 97 -4.04 -0.48 -3.16
N LEU A 98 -3.03 0.38 -3.15
CA LEU A 98 -1.84 0.13 -2.31
C LEU A 98 -2.18 0.24 -0.83
N TYR A 99 -3.03 1.20 -0.48
CA TYR A 99 -3.47 1.32 0.90
C TYR A 99 -4.21 0.05 1.36
N ASP A 100 -5.11 -0.46 0.51
CA ASP A 100 -5.87 -1.65 0.85
C ASP A 100 -4.93 -2.84 1.09
N ALA A 101 -3.89 -2.94 0.27
CA ALA A 101 -2.91 -4.02 0.44
C ALA A 101 -2.15 -3.85 1.75
N ILE A 102 -1.73 -2.63 2.06
CA ILE A 102 -1.02 -2.36 3.32
C ILE A 102 -1.93 -2.70 4.50
N ASP A 103 -3.20 -2.28 4.41
CA ASP A 103 -4.17 -2.57 5.46
C ASP A 103 -4.31 -4.07 5.69
N PHE A 104 -4.39 -4.83 4.60
CA PHE A 104 -4.50 -6.27 4.71
C PHE A 104 -3.27 -6.88 5.39
N PHE A 105 -2.07 -6.51 4.92
CA PHE A 105 -0.86 -7.10 5.49
C PHE A 105 -0.63 -6.63 6.93
N ASP A 106 -1.00 -5.40 7.24
CA ASP A 106 -0.92 -4.94 8.61
C ASP A 106 -1.84 -5.76 9.51
N SER A 107 -3.03 -6.06 9.03
CA SER A 107 -4.01 -6.79 9.84
C SER A 107 -3.59 -8.22 10.15
N ILE A 108 -2.79 -8.82 9.26
CA ILE A 108 -2.32 -10.19 9.50
C ILE A 108 -0.89 -10.24 10.04
N GLY A 109 -0.33 -9.07 10.36
CA GLY A 109 1.01 -9.01 10.94
C GLY A 109 2.12 -9.32 9.96
N ALA A 110 1.90 -9.11 8.66
CA ALA A 110 2.86 -9.48 7.64
C ALA A 110 3.66 -8.30 7.07
N MET A 111 3.44 -7.08 7.56
CA MET A 111 4.21 -5.94 7.08
C MET A 111 5.63 -5.98 7.63
N PRO A 112 6.63 -5.56 6.84
CA PRO A 112 8.00 -5.49 7.35
C PRO A 112 8.08 -4.57 8.57
N ARG A 113 8.88 -4.98 9.53
CA ARG A 113 9.04 -4.20 10.77
C ARG A 113 9.56 -2.80 10.50
N SER A 114 10.35 -2.64 9.45
CA SER A 114 10.92 -1.34 9.13
C SER A 114 9.86 -0.31 8.76
N CYS A 115 8.64 -0.74 8.47
CA CYS A 115 7.56 0.19 8.13
C CYS A 115 7.00 0.92 9.35
N TYR A 116 7.30 0.44 10.56
CA TYR A 116 6.74 0.99 11.79
C TYR A 116 7.76 1.79 12.56
N LYS A 117 7.27 2.74 13.34
CA LYS A 117 8.16 3.50 14.20
C LYS A 117 8.79 2.59 15.21
N THR A 118 10.09 2.80 15.43
CA THR A 118 10.81 2.05 16.45
C THR A 118 10.41 2.55 17.82
N GLU A 119 10.09 1.64 18.70
CA GLU A 119 9.76 1.98 20.08
C GLU A 119 11.04 2.31 20.81
N LYS A 120 11.03 3.48 21.41
CA LYS A 120 12.20 3.83 22.15
C LYS A 120 12.08 3.50 23.56
N THR A 121 11.49 3.06 24.04
CA THR A 121 11.29 2.82 25.34
C THR A 121 12.10 2.20 26.20
N ASN A 122 12.29 2.28 25.77
CA ASN A 122 12.57 1.88 26.19
C ASN A 122 13.05 1.83 26.86
N ARG A 123 13.19 1.91 26.98
CA ARG A 123 13.51 1.72 27.43
C ARG A 123 13.84 1.81 27.74
#